data_9faceae58a040b983b90ec35fff2fa92
#
_entry.id   9faceae58a040b983b90ec35fff2fa92
#
_cell.length_a   1.000
_cell.length_b   1.000
_cell.length_c   1.000
_cell.angle_alpha   90.00
_cell.angle_beta   90.00
_cell.angle_gamma   90.00
#
_symmetry.space_group_name_H-M   'P 1'
#
loop_
_entity.id
_entity.type
_entity.pdbx_description
1 polymer ?
#
loop_
_entity_poly.entity_id
_entity_poly.type
_entity_poly.pdbx_seq_one_letter_code
_entity_poly.pdbx_strand_id
1 'polypeptide(L)'
;MQDANAAFAQYPSLKDRTVIVTGGATGIGESIVTHFARQGSRVAFLDIQDGPAEELIIALASKGCPRPLYFHCDLTDLATLQAIFKQALDALGSIDVLVNNAANDQRHSVEEVTPAFFDTSIATNLRPQFFAIQAVIPAMRSAGRGSIINMSSISWMIPSIGVPLYVAAKAAIVGLTRTLAHELGPHNIRVNAVLPGAIVTERQRRLWYTPEYKAEIMASQALKRDILPDDVARLVLFLAADDSSAITNQSYIIDGGWV
;
A
#
# COMPACT_ATOMS: atom_id res chain seq x y z
N MET A 1 -29.96 -9.19 -1.99
CA MET A 1 -28.97 -8.13 -2.21
C MET A 1 -27.98 -8.68 -3.22
N GLN A 2 -27.96 -8.16 -4.45
CA GLN A 2 -26.92 -8.52 -5.42
C GLN A 2 -25.57 -8.09 -4.85
N ASP A 3 -24.63 -9.02 -4.87
CA ASP A 3 -23.28 -8.80 -4.34
C ASP A 3 -22.63 -7.66 -5.14
N ALA A 4 -22.41 -6.50 -4.51
CA ALA A 4 -21.80 -5.34 -5.16
C ALA A 4 -20.39 -5.65 -5.72
N ASN A 5 -19.81 -6.79 -5.34
CA ASN A 5 -18.55 -7.32 -5.85
C ASN A 5 -18.68 -8.07 -7.19
N ALA A 6 -19.87 -8.47 -7.59
CA ALA A 6 -20.07 -9.21 -8.85
C ALA A 6 -19.80 -8.37 -10.11
N ALA A 7 -19.63 -7.04 -9.96
CA ALA A 7 -19.34 -6.11 -11.05
C ALA A 7 -17.84 -5.89 -11.33
N PHE A 8 -16.93 -6.43 -10.51
CA PHE A 8 -15.49 -6.20 -10.63
C PHE A 8 -14.73 -7.50 -10.92
N ALA A 9 -13.51 -7.34 -11.43
CA ALA A 9 -12.67 -8.48 -11.82
C ALA A 9 -12.41 -9.44 -10.66
N GLN A 10 -12.50 -10.72 -10.95
CA GLN A 10 -12.03 -11.81 -10.11
C GLN A 10 -10.74 -12.36 -10.74
N TYR A 11 -9.70 -12.51 -9.93
CA TYR A 11 -8.40 -13.03 -10.36
C TYR A 11 -8.19 -14.43 -9.76
N PRO A 12 -8.43 -15.51 -10.51
CA PRO A 12 -8.25 -16.89 -10.00
C PRO A 12 -6.85 -17.13 -9.44
N SER A 13 -5.84 -16.45 -9.99
CA SER A 13 -4.45 -16.52 -9.54
C SER A 13 -4.20 -15.94 -8.15
N LEU A 14 -5.12 -15.16 -7.60
CA LEU A 14 -5.01 -14.59 -6.24
C LEU A 14 -5.57 -15.52 -5.16
N LYS A 15 -6.34 -16.53 -5.53
CA LYS A 15 -6.82 -17.52 -4.57
C LYS A 15 -5.64 -18.25 -3.93
N ASP A 16 -5.66 -18.37 -2.61
CA ASP A 16 -4.62 -18.99 -1.78
C ASP A 16 -3.23 -18.31 -1.84
N ARG A 17 -3.07 -17.19 -2.58
CA ARG A 17 -1.84 -16.38 -2.57
C ARG A 17 -1.60 -15.80 -1.20
N THR A 18 -0.35 -15.77 -0.80
CA THR A 18 0.10 -15.20 0.46
C THR A 18 0.51 -13.75 0.26
N VAL A 19 -0.13 -12.86 1.00
CA VAL A 19 -0.01 -11.40 0.83
C VAL A 19 0.37 -10.76 2.16
N ILE A 20 1.35 -9.87 2.14
CA ILE A 20 1.67 -8.99 3.27
C ILE A 20 1.35 -7.54 2.88
N VAL A 21 0.61 -6.83 3.76
CA VAL A 21 0.26 -5.41 3.59
C VAL A 21 0.75 -4.61 4.80
N THR A 22 1.54 -3.57 4.58
CA THR A 22 1.90 -2.64 5.65
C THR A 22 0.88 -1.50 5.75
N GLY A 23 0.52 -1.09 7.00
CA GLY A 23 -0.52 -0.07 7.21
C GLY A 23 -1.90 -0.57 6.78
N GLY A 24 -2.27 -1.78 7.19
CA GLY A 24 -3.45 -2.48 6.68
C GLY A 24 -4.74 -2.26 7.47
N ALA A 25 -4.70 -1.54 8.61
CA ALA A 25 -5.86 -1.43 9.49
C ALA A 25 -6.88 -0.38 9.06
N THR A 26 -6.48 0.64 8.30
CA THR A 26 -7.36 1.75 7.92
C THR A 26 -7.14 2.24 6.48
N GLY A 27 -8.15 2.90 5.92
CA GLY A 27 -8.06 3.65 4.67
C GLY A 27 -7.70 2.80 3.45
N ILE A 28 -6.65 3.19 2.70
CA ILE A 28 -6.22 2.45 1.50
C ILE A 28 -5.77 1.04 1.87
N GLY A 29 -5.01 0.88 2.96
CA GLY A 29 -4.53 -0.42 3.42
C GLY A 29 -5.66 -1.37 3.81
N GLU A 30 -6.64 -0.90 4.57
CA GLU A 30 -7.86 -1.65 4.91
C GLU A 30 -8.60 -2.14 3.66
N SER A 31 -8.75 -1.27 2.67
CA SER A 31 -9.39 -1.63 1.41
C SER A 31 -8.57 -2.68 0.66
N ILE A 32 -7.24 -2.57 0.63
CA ILE A 32 -6.35 -3.56 0.01
C ILE A 32 -6.50 -4.92 0.71
N VAL A 33 -6.41 -4.97 2.05
CA VAL A 33 -6.60 -6.20 2.84
C VAL A 33 -7.96 -6.83 2.55
N THR A 34 -9.02 -6.00 2.53
CA THR A 34 -10.38 -6.42 2.23
C THR A 34 -10.49 -7.05 0.84
N HIS A 35 -9.93 -6.42 -0.17
CA HIS A 35 -10.01 -6.90 -1.54
C HIS A 35 -9.24 -8.20 -1.74
N PHE A 36 -8.04 -8.35 -1.17
CA PHE A 36 -7.32 -9.63 -1.21
C PHE A 36 -8.06 -10.74 -0.47
N ALA A 37 -8.59 -10.48 0.72
CA ALA A 37 -9.37 -11.47 1.45
C ALA A 37 -10.60 -11.95 0.66
N ARG A 38 -11.29 -11.04 -0.05
CA ARG A 38 -12.42 -11.38 -0.93
C ARG A 38 -12.02 -12.20 -2.17
N GLN A 39 -10.77 -12.08 -2.64
CA GLN A 39 -10.22 -12.94 -3.69
C GLN A 39 -9.82 -14.34 -3.18
N GLY A 40 -9.98 -14.60 -1.88
CA GLY A 40 -9.57 -15.85 -1.25
C GLY A 40 -8.07 -15.93 -0.94
N SER A 41 -7.36 -14.81 -0.92
CA SER A 41 -5.95 -14.75 -0.55
C SER A 41 -5.75 -14.94 0.96
N ARG A 42 -4.60 -15.47 1.36
CA ARG A 42 -4.14 -15.58 2.74
C ARG A 42 -3.37 -14.30 3.08
N VAL A 43 -4.00 -13.38 3.80
CA VAL A 43 -3.46 -12.05 4.07
C VAL A 43 -2.87 -11.96 5.46
N ALA A 44 -1.66 -11.42 5.58
CA ALA A 44 -1.12 -10.84 6.80
C ALA A 44 -1.03 -9.32 6.64
N PHE A 45 -1.30 -8.57 7.69
CA PHE A 45 -1.10 -7.12 7.66
C PHE A 45 -0.51 -6.61 8.96
N LEU A 46 0.27 -5.54 8.82
CA LEU A 46 0.97 -4.86 9.89
C LEU A 46 0.39 -3.47 10.08
N ASP A 47 0.12 -3.08 11.32
CA ASP A 47 -0.32 -1.72 11.68
C ASP A 47 0.00 -1.44 13.15
N ILE A 48 -0.07 -0.17 13.55
CA ILE A 48 0.03 0.27 14.96
C ILE A 48 -1.36 0.41 15.63
N GLN A 49 -2.45 0.27 14.87
CA GLN A 49 -3.81 0.53 15.31
C GLN A 49 -4.56 -0.78 15.59
N ASP A 50 -4.49 -1.26 16.83
CA ASP A 50 -5.08 -2.55 17.24
C ASP A 50 -6.61 -2.58 17.08
N GLY A 51 -7.32 -1.55 17.55
CA GLY A 51 -8.79 -1.50 17.48
C GLY A 51 -9.33 -1.61 16.04
N PRO A 52 -8.95 -0.73 15.10
CA PRO A 52 -9.35 -0.85 13.70
C PRO A 52 -8.94 -2.17 13.04
N ALA A 53 -7.78 -2.73 13.41
CA ALA A 53 -7.33 -4.03 12.91
C ALA A 53 -8.25 -5.17 13.33
N GLU A 54 -8.65 -5.19 14.60
CA GLU A 54 -9.59 -6.19 15.14
C GLU A 54 -10.97 -6.07 14.49
N GLU A 55 -11.49 -4.83 14.34
CA GLU A 55 -12.76 -4.56 13.67
C GLU A 55 -12.76 -5.06 12.22
N LEU A 56 -11.67 -4.83 11.49
CA LEU A 56 -11.51 -5.31 10.11
C LEU A 56 -11.54 -6.85 10.05
N ILE A 57 -10.81 -7.52 10.94
CA ILE A 57 -10.78 -8.99 11.00
C ILE A 57 -12.18 -9.57 11.26
N ILE A 58 -12.91 -9.01 12.22
CA ILE A 58 -14.28 -9.43 12.54
C ILE A 58 -15.20 -9.22 11.35
N ALA A 59 -15.11 -8.05 10.70
CA ALA A 59 -15.93 -7.72 9.54
C ALA A 59 -15.68 -8.65 8.35
N LEU A 60 -14.44 -9.07 8.10
CA LEU A 60 -14.09 -9.99 7.03
C LEU A 60 -14.54 -11.43 7.35
N ALA A 61 -14.33 -11.88 8.58
CA ALA A 61 -14.78 -13.20 9.02
C ALA A 61 -16.30 -13.35 8.92
N SER A 62 -17.07 -12.30 9.28
CA SER A 62 -18.54 -12.31 9.19
C SER A 62 -19.05 -12.41 7.73
N LYS A 63 -18.22 -12.06 6.75
CA LYS A 63 -18.51 -12.17 5.32
C LYS A 63 -17.99 -13.48 4.69
N GLY A 64 -17.49 -14.41 5.50
CA GLY A 64 -16.97 -15.69 5.03
C GLY A 64 -15.62 -15.60 4.30
N CYS A 65 -14.89 -14.48 4.42
CA CYS A 65 -13.55 -14.35 3.87
C CYS A 65 -12.53 -15.12 4.71
N PRO A 66 -11.40 -15.57 4.14
CA PRO A 66 -10.26 -16.04 4.92
C PRO A 66 -9.87 -14.99 5.98
N ARG A 67 -9.72 -15.42 7.22
CA ARG A 67 -9.38 -14.53 8.34
C ARG A 67 -7.95 -14.01 8.17
N PRO A 68 -7.72 -12.67 8.03
CA PRO A 68 -6.39 -12.13 7.96
C PRO A 68 -5.61 -12.29 9.27
N LEU A 69 -4.29 -12.39 9.17
CA LEU A 69 -3.39 -12.35 10.32
C LEU A 69 -2.98 -10.89 10.56
N TYR A 70 -3.19 -10.41 11.76
CA TYR A 70 -2.75 -9.09 12.21
C TYR A 70 -1.49 -9.20 13.06
N PHE A 71 -0.55 -8.29 12.80
CA PHE A 71 0.65 -8.09 13.60
C PHE A 71 0.76 -6.62 14.00
N HIS A 72 0.74 -6.34 15.31
CA HIS A 72 1.07 -5.00 15.81
C HIS A 72 2.54 -4.70 15.48
N CYS A 73 2.79 -3.61 14.77
CA CYS A 73 4.14 -3.25 14.34
C CYS A 73 4.29 -1.75 14.13
N ASP A 74 5.12 -1.12 14.94
CA ASP A 74 5.68 0.18 14.59
C ASP A 74 6.81 -0.04 13.57
N LEU A 75 6.55 0.34 12.33
CA LEU A 75 7.49 0.15 11.23
C LEU A 75 8.77 0.99 11.37
N THR A 76 8.80 1.96 12.28
CA THR A 76 10.01 2.74 12.58
C THR A 76 11.01 1.95 13.43
N ASP A 77 10.58 0.92 14.13
CA ASP A 77 11.43 -0.05 14.81
C ASP A 77 11.81 -1.19 13.85
N LEU A 78 13.03 -1.12 13.31
CA LEU A 78 13.50 -2.11 12.34
C LEU A 78 13.66 -3.50 12.92
N ALA A 79 14.02 -3.62 14.20
CA ALA A 79 14.18 -4.94 14.84
C ALA A 79 12.82 -5.64 14.96
N THR A 80 11.81 -4.90 15.40
CA THR A 80 10.42 -5.38 15.44
C THR A 80 9.90 -5.71 14.04
N LEU A 81 10.12 -4.83 13.04
CA LEU A 81 9.72 -5.08 11.67
C LEU A 81 10.30 -6.41 11.13
N GLN A 82 11.61 -6.62 11.28
CA GLN A 82 12.27 -7.84 10.82
C GLN A 82 11.73 -9.10 11.53
N ALA A 83 11.51 -9.02 12.85
CA ALA A 83 10.95 -10.11 13.62
C ALA A 83 9.52 -10.46 13.18
N ILE A 84 8.69 -9.45 12.91
CA ILE A 84 7.31 -9.63 12.44
C ILE A 84 7.27 -10.22 11.02
N PHE A 85 8.14 -9.78 10.10
CA PHE A 85 8.20 -10.39 8.76
C PHE A 85 8.59 -11.87 8.83
N LYS A 86 9.49 -12.24 9.74
CA LYS A 86 9.81 -13.65 10.00
C LYS A 86 8.60 -14.42 10.52
N GLN A 87 7.89 -13.88 11.52
CA GLN A 87 6.67 -14.51 12.06
C GLN A 87 5.59 -14.66 10.98
N ALA A 88 5.39 -13.63 10.14
CA ALA A 88 4.43 -13.67 9.04
C ALA A 88 4.81 -14.76 8.01
N LEU A 89 6.10 -14.88 7.66
CA LEU A 89 6.60 -15.94 6.78
C LEU A 89 6.37 -17.33 7.41
N ASP A 90 6.69 -17.50 8.68
CA ASP A 90 6.48 -18.77 9.40
C ASP A 90 4.98 -19.15 9.42
N ALA A 91 4.08 -18.20 9.63
CA ALA A 91 2.64 -18.42 9.65
C ALA A 91 2.00 -18.66 8.28
N LEU A 92 2.50 -17.98 7.25
CA LEU A 92 1.99 -18.09 5.87
C LEU A 92 2.66 -19.22 5.08
N GLY A 93 3.88 -19.60 5.42
CA GLY A 93 4.69 -20.60 4.72
C GLY A 93 5.36 -20.10 3.42
N SER A 94 4.88 -19.02 2.83
CA SER A 94 5.44 -18.36 1.67
C SER A 94 5.04 -16.89 1.66
N ILE A 95 5.62 -16.09 0.77
CA ILE A 95 5.20 -14.70 0.52
C ILE A 95 5.19 -14.50 -1.00
N ASP A 96 4.00 -14.38 -1.57
CA ASP A 96 3.82 -14.14 -3.01
C ASP A 96 3.71 -12.65 -3.36
N VAL A 97 3.13 -11.86 -2.44
CA VAL A 97 2.85 -10.43 -2.67
C VAL A 97 3.24 -9.63 -1.44
N LEU A 98 3.95 -8.52 -1.67
CA LEU A 98 4.20 -7.47 -0.68
C LEU A 98 3.57 -6.16 -1.16
N VAL A 99 2.73 -5.56 -0.32
CA VAL A 99 2.20 -4.20 -0.55
C VAL A 99 2.75 -3.26 0.52
N ASN A 100 3.69 -2.41 0.15
CA ASN A 100 4.25 -1.35 0.98
C ASN A 100 3.32 -0.14 0.94
N ASN A 101 2.35 -0.08 1.85
CA ASN A 101 1.32 0.97 1.85
C ASN A 101 1.47 1.97 3.02
N ALA A 102 1.99 1.56 4.16
CA ALA A 102 2.10 2.43 5.33
C ALA A 102 2.81 3.75 5.03
N ALA A 103 2.23 4.86 5.48
CA ALA A 103 2.79 6.19 5.34
C ALA A 103 2.11 7.19 6.30
N ASN A 104 2.77 8.33 6.51
CA ASN A 104 2.22 9.46 7.24
C ASN A 104 2.53 10.78 6.49
N ASP A 105 1.48 11.50 6.09
CA ASP A 105 1.52 12.79 5.41
C ASP A 105 1.39 13.97 6.39
N GLN A 106 1.98 13.85 7.58
CA GLN A 106 1.94 14.93 8.58
C GLN A 106 2.42 16.25 7.96
N ARG A 107 1.55 17.27 8.04
CA ARG A 107 1.86 18.60 7.48
C ARG A 107 2.84 19.35 8.37
N HIS A 108 3.74 20.08 7.72
CA HIS A 108 4.77 20.91 8.37
C HIS A 108 5.30 21.97 7.40
N SER A 109 5.78 23.10 7.92
CA SER A 109 6.56 24.05 7.14
C SER A 109 8.04 23.63 7.08
N VAL A 110 8.79 24.17 6.12
CA VAL A 110 10.23 23.89 6.01
C VAL A 110 11.00 24.39 7.24
N GLU A 111 10.59 25.53 7.77
CA GLU A 111 11.24 26.19 8.91
C GLU A 111 11.06 25.42 10.23
N GLU A 112 9.99 24.61 10.36
CA GLU A 112 9.70 23.83 11.56
C GLU A 112 10.45 22.49 11.60
N VAL A 113 11.09 22.08 10.50
CA VAL A 113 11.76 20.78 10.41
C VAL A 113 13.04 20.79 11.25
N THR A 114 13.04 19.97 12.30
CA THR A 114 14.24 19.64 13.07
C THR A 114 14.92 18.39 12.49
N PRO A 115 16.21 18.13 12.78
CA PRO A 115 16.86 16.86 12.40
C PRO A 115 16.08 15.62 12.86
N ALA A 116 15.57 15.63 14.10
CA ALA A 116 14.77 14.52 14.63
C ALA A 116 13.45 14.32 13.87
N PHE A 117 12.77 15.42 13.49
CA PHE A 117 11.57 15.33 12.66
C PHE A 117 11.88 14.76 11.25
N PHE A 118 13.00 15.22 10.65
CA PHE A 118 13.48 14.72 9.37
C PHE A 118 13.72 13.19 9.44
N ASP A 119 14.49 12.73 10.43
CA ASP A 119 14.80 11.32 10.62
C ASP A 119 13.55 10.48 10.85
N THR A 120 12.60 10.97 11.65
CA THR A 120 11.31 10.31 11.88
C THR A 120 10.47 10.23 10.61
N SER A 121 10.43 11.28 9.80
CA SER A 121 9.70 11.30 8.54
C SER A 121 10.24 10.26 7.55
N ILE A 122 11.56 10.15 7.41
CA ILE A 122 12.20 9.13 6.58
C ILE A 122 12.02 7.73 7.16
N ALA A 123 12.13 7.60 8.49
CA ALA A 123 11.90 6.33 9.19
C ALA A 123 10.46 5.81 9.01
N THR A 124 9.50 6.69 8.81
CA THR A 124 8.10 6.31 8.59
C THR A 124 7.79 6.06 7.11
N ASN A 125 8.22 6.94 6.20
CA ASN A 125 7.72 7.00 4.84
C ASN A 125 8.60 6.29 3.78
N LEU A 126 9.88 6.05 4.06
CA LEU A 126 10.81 5.46 3.10
C LEU A 126 11.52 4.22 3.63
N ARG A 127 12.17 4.33 4.78
CA ARG A 127 13.01 3.27 5.35
C ARG A 127 12.29 1.93 5.50
N PRO A 128 11.04 1.85 6.01
CA PRO A 128 10.34 0.59 6.20
C PRO A 128 10.08 -0.15 4.88
N GLN A 129 9.81 0.58 3.79
CA GLN A 129 9.58 -0.04 2.49
C GLN A 129 10.81 -0.81 2.01
N PHE A 130 12.00 -0.22 2.16
CA PHE A 130 13.25 -0.90 1.80
C PHE A 130 13.46 -2.18 2.61
N PHE A 131 13.31 -2.12 3.93
CA PHE A 131 13.55 -3.27 4.80
C PHE A 131 12.47 -4.34 4.71
N ALA A 132 11.22 -3.97 4.45
CA ALA A 132 10.15 -4.92 4.14
C ALA A 132 10.44 -5.69 2.83
N ILE A 133 10.91 -4.99 1.79
CA ILE A 133 11.36 -5.64 0.55
C ILE A 133 12.51 -6.60 0.82
N GLN A 134 13.54 -6.14 1.55
CA GLN A 134 14.69 -6.97 1.91
C GLN A 134 14.27 -8.26 2.63
N ALA A 135 13.28 -8.17 3.53
CA ALA A 135 12.79 -9.30 4.32
C ALA A 135 12.07 -10.37 3.48
N VAL A 136 11.38 -9.98 2.38
CA VAL A 136 10.62 -10.94 1.55
C VAL A 136 11.44 -11.53 0.41
N ILE A 137 12.53 -10.90 -0.03
CA ILE A 137 13.35 -11.33 -1.16
C ILE A 137 13.80 -12.81 -1.06
N PRO A 138 14.32 -13.31 0.07
CA PRO A 138 14.77 -14.70 0.16
C PRO A 138 13.64 -15.70 -0.14
N ALA A 139 12.44 -15.47 0.42
CA ALA A 139 11.29 -16.33 0.20
C ALA A 139 10.80 -16.27 -1.26
N MET A 140 10.70 -15.08 -1.84
CA MET A 140 10.29 -14.90 -3.23
C MET A 140 11.30 -15.48 -4.22
N ARG A 141 12.62 -15.33 -3.96
CA ARG A 141 13.67 -15.98 -4.77
C ARG A 141 13.59 -17.50 -4.72
N SER A 142 13.38 -18.07 -3.53
CA SER A 142 13.20 -19.51 -3.37
C SER A 142 11.96 -20.04 -4.11
N ALA A 143 10.88 -19.25 -4.13
CA ALA A 143 9.66 -19.57 -4.87
C ALA A 143 9.77 -19.34 -6.39
N GLY A 144 10.79 -18.63 -6.87
CA GLY A 144 10.96 -18.23 -8.27
C GLY A 144 9.85 -17.30 -8.79
N ARG A 145 9.19 -16.56 -7.90
CA ARG A 145 8.10 -15.62 -8.23
C ARG A 145 7.89 -14.63 -7.09
N GLY A 146 7.32 -13.45 -7.44
CA GLY A 146 6.90 -12.46 -6.47
C GLY A 146 6.31 -11.22 -7.13
N SER A 147 5.45 -10.49 -6.39
CA SER A 147 4.96 -9.17 -6.77
C SER A 147 5.13 -8.20 -5.62
N ILE A 148 5.92 -7.16 -5.82
CA ILE A 148 6.15 -6.08 -4.86
C ILE A 148 5.48 -4.82 -5.39
N ILE A 149 4.58 -4.24 -4.58
CA ILE A 149 3.80 -3.06 -4.94
C ILE A 149 4.10 -1.97 -3.92
N ASN A 150 4.74 -0.90 -4.37
CA ASN A 150 5.15 0.22 -3.54
C ASN A 150 4.20 1.40 -3.70
N MET A 151 3.58 1.84 -2.60
CA MET A 151 2.69 3.00 -2.64
C MET A 151 3.51 4.29 -2.58
N SER A 152 3.60 4.98 -3.73
CA SER A 152 4.10 6.34 -3.86
C SER A 152 2.93 7.35 -3.74
N SER A 153 2.94 8.43 -4.50
CA SER A 153 1.89 9.46 -4.56
C SER A 153 2.13 10.36 -5.77
N ILE A 154 1.09 11.00 -6.31
CA ILE A 154 1.27 12.11 -7.27
C ILE A 154 1.85 13.38 -6.62
N SER A 155 1.94 13.45 -5.29
CA SER A 155 2.39 14.63 -4.56
C SER A 155 3.78 15.15 -4.96
N TRP A 156 4.63 14.31 -5.53
CA TRP A 156 5.93 14.74 -6.05
C TRP A 156 5.86 15.22 -7.52
N MET A 157 4.74 15.01 -8.20
CA MET A 157 4.53 15.44 -9.59
C MET A 157 3.81 16.79 -9.68
N ILE A 158 3.15 17.18 -8.59
CA ILE A 158 2.44 18.46 -8.46
C ILE A 158 3.00 19.27 -7.27
N PRO A 159 2.83 20.60 -7.25
CA PRO A 159 3.18 21.40 -6.08
C PRO A 159 2.34 20.99 -4.87
N SER A 160 2.94 20.26 -3.92
CA SER A 160 2.27 19.80 -2.68
C SER A 160 2.84 20.53 -1.48
N ILE A 161 2.25 21.69 -1.17
CA ILE A 161 2.68 22.57 -0.08
C ILE A 161 2.38 21.91 1.29
N GLY A 162 3.29 22.10 2.25
CA GLY A 162 3.12 21.65 3.63
C GLY A 162 3.48 20.19 3.88
N VAL A 163 4.08 19.48 2.92
CA VAL A 163 4.51 18.08 3.07
C VAL A 163 5.85 17.76 2.40
N PRO A 164 6.89 18.64 2.49
CA PRO A 164 8.11 18.48 1.68
C PRO A 164 8.85 17.16 1.92
N LEU A 165 8.94 16.68 3.16
CA LEU A 165 9.62 15.41 3.46
C LEU A 165 8.84 14.18 2.99
N TYR A 166 7.51 14.23 3.05
CA TYR A 166 6.66 13.20 2.48
C TYR A 166 6.83 13.12 0.95
N VAL A 167 6.82 14.28 0.27
CA VAL A 167 7.06 14.40 -1.18
C VAL A 167 8.40 13.79 -1.56
N ALA A 168 9.48 14.15 -0.85
CA ALA A 168 10.81 13.60 -1.08
C ALA A 168 10.83 12.07 -0.93
N ALA A 169 10.23 11.53 0.13
CA ALA A 169 10.12 10.09 0.34
C ALA A 169 9.33 9.39 -0.79
N LYS A 170 8.21 9.98 -1.22
CA LYS A 170 7.37 9.41 -2.28
C LYS A 170 8.04 9.44 -3.66
N ALA A 171 8.84 10.47 -3.96
CA ALA A 171 9.70 10.49 -5.15
C ALA A 171 10.78 9.40 -5.09
N ALA A 172 11.44 9.24 -3.93
CA ALA A 172 12.48 8.22 -3.74
C ALA A 172 11.96 6.79 -3.95
N ILE A 173 10.70 6.50 -3.57
CA ILE A 173 10.06 5.19 -3.77
C ILE A 173 9.99 4.82 -5.26
N VAL A 174 9.77 5.77 -6.15
CA VAL A 174 9.75 5.50 -7.60
C VAL A 174 11.15 5.11 -8.09
N GLY A 175 12.19 5.83 -7.66
CA GLY A 175 13.59 5.46 -7.96
C GLY A 175 13.95 4.07 -7.43
N LEU A 176 13.58 3.77 -6.19
CA LEU A 176 13.77 2.46 -5.57
C LEU A 176 13.06 1.35 -6.37
N THR A 177 11.80 1.58 -6.76
CA THR A 177 11.00 0.64 -7.56
C THR A 177 11.72 0.30 -8.88
N ARG A 178 12.24 1.31 -9.58
CA ARG A 178 12.92 1.13 -10.87
C ARG A 178 14.17 0.28 -10.75
N THR A 179 15.00 0.54 -9.75
CA THR A 179 16.25 -0.22 -9.53
C THR A 179 15.93 -1.66 -9.16
N LEU A 180 15.04 -1.88 -8.19
CA LEU A 180 14.70 -3.21 -7.72
C LEU A 180 13.96 -4.07 -8.76
N ALA A 181 13.20 -3.46 -9.67
CA ALA A 181 12.58 -4.19 -10.78
C ALA A 181 13.62 -4.87 -11.69
N HIS A 182 14.75 -4.20 -11.95
CA HIS A 182 15.86 -4.76 -12.74
C HIS A 182 16.69 -5.76 -11.93
N GLU A 183 16.96 -5.49 -10.66
CA GLU A 183 17.75 -6.37 -9.79
C GLU A 183 17.02 -7.70 -9.50
N LEU A 184 15.71 -7.66 -9.31
CA LEU A 184 14.91 -8.81 -8.91
C LEU A 184 14.24 -9.53 -10.10
N GLY A 185 14.16 -8.89 -11.26
CA GLY A 185 13.56 -9.43 -12.48
C GLY A 185 14.13 -10.78 -12.91
N PRO A 186 15.47 -11.03 -12.86
CA PRO A 186 16.06 -12.35 -13.15
C PRO A 186 15.53 -13.49 -12.26
N HIS A 187 14.93 -13.17 -11.12
CA HIS A 187 14.29 -14.12 -10.21
C HIS A 187 12.76 -14.21 -10.41
N ASN A 188 12.22 -13.63 -11.49
CA ASN A 188 10.78 -13.55 -11.75
C ASN A 188 10.00 -12.82 -10.65
N ILE A 189 10.63 -11.81 -10.02
CA ILE A 189 10.00 -10.94 -9.02
C ILE A 189 9.72 -9.60 -9.68
N ARG A 190 8.46 -9.21 -9.74
CA ARG A 190 8.01 -7.94 -10.30
C ARG A 190 7.96 -6.86 -9.23
N VAL A 191 8.37 -5.65 -9.57
CA VAL A 191 8.31 -4.49 -8.67
C VAL A 191 7.67 -3.32 -9.40
N ASN A 192 6.54 -2.83 -8.89
CA ASN A 192 5.81 -1.71 -9.46
C ASN A 192 5.44 -0.69 -8.38
N ALA A 193 5.22 0.56 -8.80
CA ALA A 193 4.71 1.61 -7.94
C ALA A 193 3.26 1.98 -8.30
N VAL A 194 2.46 2.29 -7.29
CA VAL A 194 1.14 2.92 -7.45
C VAL A 194 1.23 4.33 -6.89
N LEU A 195 0.72 5.30 -7.64
CA LEU A 195 0.76 6.73 -7.34
C LEU A 195 -0.67 7.26 -7.16
N PRO A 196 -1.25 7.13 -5.97
CA PRO A 196 -2.57 7.70 -5.71
C PRO A 196 -2.58 9.23 -5.74
N GLY A 197 -3.69 9.80 -6.21
CA GLY A 197 -4.04 11.20 -6.04
C GLY A 197 -4.72 11.47 -4.69
N ALA A 198 -5.69 12.37 -4.68
CA ALA A 198 -6.50 12.68 -3.50
C ALA A 198 -7.52 11.56 -3.23
N ILE A 199 -7.12 10.57 -2.45
CA ILE A 199 -7.98 9.44 -2.07
C ILE A 199 -8.78 9.80 -0.82
N VAL A 200 -10.10 9.75 -0.92
CA VAL A 200 -11.02 10.12 0.16
C VAL A 200 -11.14 8.97 1.16
N THR A 201 -10.22 8.96 2.13
CA THR A 201 -10.26 8.07 3.30
C THR A 201 -11.00 8.74 4.46
N GLU A 202 -11.35 7.98 5.51
CA GLU A 202 -11.94 8.55 6.72
C GLU A 202 -11.01 9.55 7.40
N ARG A 203 -9.69 9.29 7.43
CA ARG A 203 -8.69 10.24 7.93
C ARG A 203 -8.70 11.53 7.12
N GLN A 204 -8.77 11.46 5.78
CA GLN A 204 -8.85 12.64 4.92
C GLN A 204 -10.13 13.41 5.18
N ARG A 205 -11.29 12.74 5.31
CA ARG A 205 -12.58 13.38 5.62
C ARG A 205 -12.51 14.16 6.92
N ARG A 206 -11.93 13.57 7.96
CA ARG A 206 -11.84 14.18 9.29
C ARG A 206 -10.88 15.36 9.35
N LEU A 207 -9.74 15.32 8.63
CA LEU A 207 -8.65 16.29 8.82
C LEU A 207 -8.61 17.39 7.75
N TRP A 208 -8.96 17.08 6.49
CA TRP A 208 -8.63 17.95 5.38
C TRP A 208 -9.74 18.15 4.35
N TYR A 209 -10.76 17.32 4.33
CA TYR A 209 -11.76 17.30 3.26
C TYR A 209 -12.84 18.37 3.45
N THR A 210 -12.42 19.67 3.41
CA THR A 210 -13.32 20.81 3.43
C THR A 210 -14.03 20.98 2.08
N PRO A 211 -15.16 21.73 2.02
CA PRO A 211 -15.81 22.07 0.76
C PRO A 211 -14.87 22.70 -0.27
N GLU A 212 -13.97 23.59 0.19
CA GLU A 212 -12.97 24.28 -0.65
C GLU A 212 -11.96 23.29 -1.22
N TYR A 213 -11.40 22.41 -0.39
CA TYR A 213 -10.45 21.39 -0.82
C TYR A 213 -11.11 20.39 -1.78
N LYS A 214 -12.37 20.02 -1.53
CA LYS A 214 -13.15 19.21 -2.47
C LYS A 214 -13.32 19.91 -3.82
N ALA A 215 -13.62 21.21 -3.82
CA ALA A 215 -13.77 21.98 -5.06
C ALA A 215 -12.44 22.03 -5.84
N GLU A 216 -11.30 22.19 -5.15
CA GLU A 216 -9.97 22.14 -5.75
C GLU A 216 -9.69 20.78 -6.40
N ILE A 217 -9.96 19.68 -5.69
CA ILE A 217 -9.82 18.33 -6.22
C ILE A 217 -10.69 18.16 -7.47
N MET A 218 -11.96 18.55 -7.41
CA MET A 218 -12.89 18.42 -8.54
C MET A 218 -12.50 19.32 -9.72
N ALA A 219 -11.86 20.46 -9.48
CA ALA A 219 -11.32 21.30 -10.55
C ALA A 219 -10.13 20.63 -11.26
N SER A 220 -9.24 20.02 -10.50
CA SER A 220 -7.99 19.44 -11.00
C SER A 220 -8.17 18.08 -11.68
N GLN A 221 -9.10 17.24 -11.21
CA GLN A 221 -9.35 15.93 -11.80
C GLN A 221 -10.13 16.01 -13.12
N ALA A 222 -9.83 15.12 -14.07
CA ALA A 222 -10.68 14.91 -15.25
C ALA A 222 -11.99 14.21 -14.86
N LEU A 223 -11.94 13.19 -14.00
CA LEU A 223 -13.11 12.51 -13.46
C LEU A 223 -13.71 13.30 -12.29
N LYS A 224 -14.94 13.80 -12.44
CA LYS A 224 -15.61 14.64 -11.45
C LYS A 224 -16.31 13.84 -10.35
N ARG A 225 -15.55 12.97 -9.70
CA ARG A 225 -15.99 12.16 -8.57
C ARG A 225 -14.89 11.97 -7.54
N ASP A 226 -15.27 11.63 -6.33
CA ASP A 226 -14.33 11.18 -5.31
C ASP A 226 -13.63 9.88 -5.77
N ILE A 227 -12.31 9.82 -5.61
CA ILE A 227 -11.53 8.61 -5.78
C ILE A 227 -11.44 7.95 -4.40
N LEU A 228 -11.85 6.69 -4.33
CA LEU A 228 -11.99 5.96 -3.08
C LEU A 228 -10.85 4.95 -2.89
N PRO A 229 -10.60 4.49 -1.65
CA PRO A 229 -9.65 3.40 -1.38
C PRO A 229 -9.86 2.16 -2.26
N ASP A 230 -11.10 1.82 -2.57
CA ASP A 230 -11.46 0.69 -3.44
C ASP A 230 -10.95 0.85 -4.88
N ASP A 231 -10.87 2.09 -5.39
CA ASP A 231 -10.30 2.34 -6.72
C ASP A 231 -8.82 1.94 -6.73
N VAL A 232 -8.08 2.29 -5.66
CA VAL A 232 -6.66 1.94 -5.49
C VAL A 232 -6.49 0.43 -5.30
N ALA A 233 -7.30 -0.18 -4.44
CA ALA A 233 -7.21 -1.60 -4.12
C ALA A 233 -7.39 -2.48 -5.37
N ARG A 234 -8.31 -2.12 -6.28
CA ARG A 234 -8.50 -2.85 -7.53
C ARG A 234 -7.28 -2.83 -8.45
N LEU A 235 -6.57 -1.71 -8.53
CA LEU A 235 -5.30 -1.63 -9.25
C LEU A 235 -4.23 -2.50 -8.60
N VAL A 236 -4.15 -2.49 -7.26
CA VAL A 236 -3.22 -3.33 -6.50
C VAL A 236 -3.50 -4.81 -6.73
N LEU A 237 -4.77 -5.25 -6.76
CA LEU A 237 -5.13 -6.64 -7.11
C LEU A 237 -4.62 -7.03 -8.50
N PHE A 238 -4.84 -6.18 -9.51
CA PHE A 238 -4.36 -6.43 -10.87
C PHE A 238 -2.84 -6.59 -10.91
N LEU A 239 -2.10 -5.69 -10.23
CA LEU A 239 -0.63 -5.76 -10.18
C LEU A 239 -0.11 -6.97 -9.40
N ALA A 240 -0.90 -7.53 -8.51
CA ALA A 240 -0.56 -8.74 -7.76
C ALA A 240 -0.87 -10.02 -8.55
N ALA A 241 -1.88 -9.99 -9.41
CA ALA A 241 -2.35 -11.14 -10.19
C ALA A 241 -1.38 -11.54 -11.32
N ASP A 242 -1.51 -12.78 -11.80
CA ASP A 242 -0.72 -13.29 -12.92
C ASP A 242 -1.09 -12.60 -14.25
N ASP A 243 -2.27 -11.97 -14.33
CA ASP A 243 -2.71 -11.13 -15.46
C ASP A 243 -1.74 -9.97 -15.73
N SER A 244 -0.95 -9.55 -14.74
CA SER A 244 0.09 -8.55 -14.87
C SER A 244 1.51 -9.13 -14.93
N SER A 245 1.68 -10.40 -15.30
CA SER A 245 2.96 -11.14 -15.29
C SER A 245 4.07 -10.49 -16.13
N ALA A 246 3.73 -9.76 -17.19
CA ALA A 246 4.68 -9.00 -18.02
C ALA A 246 4.92 -7.57 -17.54
N ILE A 247 4.35 -7.17 -16.40
CA ILE A 247 4.37 -5.79 -15.90
C ILE A 247 5.32 -5.68 -14.71
N THR A 248 6.44 -5.00 -14.91
CA THR A 248 7.42 -4.62 -13.86
C THR A 248 8.03 -3.27 -14.20
N ASN A 249 8.64 -2.58 -13.24
CA ASN A 249 9.28 -1.26 -13.43
C ASN A 249 8.30 -0.16 -13.86
N GLN A 250 7.01 -0.30 -13.55
CA GLN A 250 6.01 0.69 -13.94
C GLN A 250 5.56 1.51 -12.73
N SER A 251 5.11 2.74 -13.02
CA SER A 251 4.48 3.66 -12.06
C SER A 251 3.08 3.97 -12.54
N TYR A 252 2.09 3.43 -11.83
CA TYR A 252 0.69 3.58 -12.20
C TYR A 252 0.03 4.68 -11.40
N ILE A 253 -0.41 5.70 -12.09
CA ILE A 253 -1.14 6.83 -11.51
C ILE A 253 -2.61 6.47 -11.39
N ILE A 254 -3.20 6.79 -10.23
CA ILE A 254 -4.62 6.62 -9.96
C ILE A 254 -5.15 7.85 -9.21
N ASP A 255 -5.51 8.87 -9.95
CA ASP A 255 -5.81 10.22 -9.46
C ASP A 255 -7.03 10.87 -10.13
N GLY A 256 -7.75 10.13 -10.96
CA GLY A 256 -8.87 10.65 -11.72
C GLY A 256 -8.48 11.58 -12.87
N GLY A 257 -7.22 11.56 -13.29
CA GLY A 257 -6.68 12.42 -14.37
C GLY A 257 -6.35 13.82 -13.85
N TRP A 258 -5.60 13.91 -12.76
CA TRP A 258 -5.06 15.16 -12.22
C TRP A 258 -3.72 15.52 -12.90
N VAL A 259 -2.84 14.52 -13.14
CA VAL A 259 -1.55 14.67 -13.81
C VAL A 259 -1.48 13.86 -15.10
#